data_d6f73bbfd98d6a5e82ea4677a19ecfb0
#
_entry.id   d6f73bbfd98d6a5e82ea4677a19ecfb0
#
_cell.length_a   1.000
_cell.length_b   1.000
_cell.length_c   1.000
_cell.angle_alpha   90.00
_cell.angle_beta   90.00
_cell.angle_gamma   90.00
#
_symmetry.space_group_name_H-M   'P 1'
#
loop_
_entity.id
_entity.type
_entity.pdbx_description
1 polymer ?
#
loop_
_entity_poly.entity_id
_entity_poly.type
_entity_poly.pdbx_seq_one_letter_code
_entity_poly.pdbx_strand_id
1 'polypeptide(L)'
;SNTPELDRKVRVMAMEAIQSGQQVSGRHHIIVGGERKLYHIVELPVPQENMSVGFAIDISETELLREDLLRHMSAQNDFLESSASAMAIYGADMRLKSFNYAFVSLWKLDEIWLDTKPTYGEILELLREKRKLPEQANFQLFKQQQLKLFTGLIEPREEFFYLPDSKVLRVIAIPHALGGILFAYEDVTDRLALERSYNTMIAVQRETLDNLQEGIAVFGGDGRLKLWNPAFADLWALNPEDLD
;
A
#
# COMPACT_ATOMS: atom_id res chain seq x y z
N SER A 1 -41.50 -6.52 -43.05
CA SER A 1 -40.38 -5.73 -42.58
C SER A 1 -40.52 -5.54 -41.06
N ASN A 2 -39.76 -6.33 -40.30
CA ASN A 2 -39.71 -6.23 -38.83
C ASN A 2 -38.74 -5.08 -38.50
N THR A 3 -39.23 -3.86 -38.47
CA THR A 3 -38.51 -2.79 -37.79
C THR A 3 -38.57 -3.08 -36.28
N PRO A 4 -37.45 -3.24 -35.58
CA PRO A 4 -37.50 -3.40 -34.16
C PRO A 4 -38.20 -2.19 -33.54
N GLU A 5 -39.18 -2.44 -32.67
CA GLU A 5 -39.80 -1.35 -31.93
C GLU A 5 -38.71 -0.60 -31.17
N LEU A 6 -38.53 0.67 -31.56
CA LEU A 6 -37.65 1.55 -30.77
C LEU A 6 -38.21 1.60 -29.35
N ASP A 7 -37.36 1.35 -28.39
CA ASP A 7 -37.70 1.38 -26.96
C ASP A 7 -38.45 2.72 -26.69
N ARG A 8 -39.55 2.62 -25.93
CA ARG A 8 -40.41 3.77 -25.59
C ARG A 8 -39.61 4.99 -25.11
N LYS A 9 -38.48 4.76 -24.47
CA LYS A 9 -37.57 5.80 -23.96
C LYS A 9 -36.88 6.58 -25.08
N VAL A 10 -36.44 5.91 -26.16
CA VAL A 10 -35.80 6.55 -27.30
C VAL A 10 -36.77 7.46 -28.04
N ARG A 11 -38.05 7.03 -28.16
CA ARG A 11 -39.12 7.88 -28.73
C ARG A 11 -39.36 9.12 -27.88
N VAL A 12 -39.31 9.04 -26.57
CA VAL A 12 -39.44 10.19 -25.67
C VAL A 12 -38.30 11.17 -25.88
N MET A 13 -37.06 10.69 -25.98
CA MET A 13 -35.89 11.55 -26.25
C MET A 13 -36.00 12.26 -27.60
N ALA A 14 -36.45 11.57 -28.65
CA ALA A 14 -36.68 12.16 -29.96
C ALA A 14 -37.73 13.28 -29.91
N MET A 15 -38.85 13.04 -29.21
CA MET A 15 -39.89 14.05 -29.00
C MET A 15 -39.37 15.25 -28.19
N GLU A 16 -38.62 15.01 -27.16
CA GLU A 16 -38.02 16.08 -26.35
C GLU A 16 -37.03 16.93 -27.15
N ALA A 17 -36.17 16.30 -27.98
CA ALA A 17 -35.29 17.02 -28.88
C ALA A 17 -36.05 17.90 -29.86
N ILE A 18 -37.13 17.40 -30.48
CA ILE A 18 -37.99 18.15 -31.40
C ILE A 18 -38.67 19.34 -30.68
N GLN A 19 -39.22 19.11 -29.49
CA GLN A 19 -39.94 20.15 -28.75
C GLN A 19 -39.03 21.24 -28.18
N SER A 20 -37.86 20.83 -27.66
CA SER A 20 -36.90 21.78 -27.09
C SER A 20 -36.05 22.50 -28.12
N GLY A 21 -35.94 21.96 -29.34
CA GLY A 21 -35.02 22.45 -30.36
C GLY A 21 -33.54 22.28 -29.98
N GLN A 22 -33.23 21.43 -28.98
CA GLN A 22 -31.89 21.19 -28.48
C GLN A 22 -31.53 19.69 -28.55
N GLN A 23 -30.24 19.42 -28.57
CA GLN A 23 -29.72 18.05 -28.48
C GLN A 23 -30.14 17.41 -27.15
N VAL A 24 -30.67 16.18 -27.22
CA VAL A 24 -30.95 15.33 -26.08
C VAL A 24 -30.04 14.11 -26.13
N SER A 25 -29.38 13.76 -25.05
CA SER A 25 -28.55 12.57 -25.00
C SER A 25 -28.74 11.80 -23.69
N GLY A 26 -28.54 10.47 -23.73
CA GLY A 26 -28.70 9.62 -22.57
C GLY A 26 -28.09 8.23 -22.75
N ARG A 27 -27.90 7.52 -21.64
CA ARG A 27 -27.42 6.14 -21.65
C ARG A 27 -28.59 5.22 -21.39
N HIS A 28 -28.83 4.24 -22.27
CA HIS A 28 -29.95 3.31 -22.17
C HIS A 28 -29.52 1.89 -22.46
N HIS A 29 -30.08 0.95 -21.69
CA HIS A 29 -29.94 -0.46 -21.99
C HIS A 29 -30.95 -0.87 -23.04
N ILE A 30 -30.47 -1.49 -24.12
CA ILE A 30 -31.30 -1.99 -25.22
C ILE A 30 -30.98 -3.48 -25.44
N ILE A 31 -31.98 -4.29 -25.76
CA ILE A 31 -31.79 -5.68 -26.13
C ILE A 31 -31.57 -5.77 -27.64
N VAL A 32 -30.37 -6.19 -28.05
CA VAL A 32 -30.02 -6.36 -29.47
C VAL A 32 -29.53 -7.81 -29.65
N GLY A 33 -30.19 -8.55 -30.55
CA GLY A 33 -29.83 -9.96 -30.78
C GLY A 33 -30.01 -10.90 -29.58
N GLY A 34 -30.90 -10.54 -28.62
CA GLY A 34 -31.10 -11.30 -27.39
C GLY A 34 -30.16 -10.93 -26.25
N GLU A 35 -29.19 -10.06 -26.48
CA GLU A 35 -28.24 -9.57 -25.49
C GLU A 35 -28.60 -8.16 -25.02
N ARG A 36 -28.46 -7.91 -23.71
CA ARG A 36 -28.65 -6.60 -23.11
C ARG A 36 -27.36 -5.79 -23.25
N LYS A 37 -27.41 -4.71 -24.04
CA LYS A 37 -26.27 -3.82 -24.30
C LYS A 37 -26.58 -2.41 -23.85
N LEU A 38 -25.54 -1.67 -23.47
CA LEU A 38 -25.62 -0.26 -23.06
C LEU A 38 -25.27 0.64 -24.24
N TYR A 39 -26.20 1.48 -24.63
CA TYR A 39 -26.03 2.46 -25.73
C TYR A 39 -26.01 3.88 -25.18
N HIS A 40 -25.10 4.68 -25.68
CA HIS A 40 -25.18 6.13 -25.60
C HIS A 40 -25.97 6.63 -26.83
N ILE A 41 -27.16 7.18 -26.58
CA ILE A 41 -28.08 7.66 -27.63
C ILE A 41 -28.04 9.17 -27.62
N VAL A 42 -27.95 9.75 -28.81
CA VAL A 42 -27.98 11.20 -29.05
C VAL A 42 -29.03 11.48 -30.08
N GLU A 43 -29.97 12.37 -29.76
CA GLU A 43 -31.02 12.86 -30.62
C GLU A 43 -30.78 14.33 -30.93
N LEU A 44 -30.70 14.66 -32.23
CA LEU A 44 -30.49 16.01 -32.74
C LEU A 44 -31.77 16.49 -33.45
N PRO A 45 -32.36 17.62 -33.07
CA PRO A 45 -33.49 18.14 -33.78
C PRO A 45 -33.07 18.65 -35.18
N VAL A 46 -33.88 18.39 -36.19
CA VAL A 46 -33.71 18.94 -37.54
C VAL A 46 -34.51 20.22 -37.64
N PRO A 47 -33.85 21.39 -37.72
CA PRO A 47 -34.58 22.65 -37.84
C PRO A 47 -35.53 22.63 -39.08
N GLN A 48 -36.78 23.09 -38.90
CA GLN A 48 -37.80 23.23 -39.91
C GLN A 48 -38.55 21.96 -40.36
N GLU A 49 -38.19 20.75 -39.95
CA GLU A 49 -38.84 19.53 -40.48
C GLU A 49 -39.61 18.71 -39.41
N ASN A 50 -39.77 19.22 -38.18
CA ASN A 50 -40.44 18.51 -37.09
C ASN A 50 -39.96 17.05 -36.93
N MET A 51 -38.64 16.84 -37.12
CA MET A 51 -37.95 15.56 -37.08
C MET A 51 -36.70 15.64 -36.17
N SER A 52 -36.25 14.49 -35.72
CA SER A 52 -34.92 14.36 -35.10
C SER A 52 -34.12 13.30 -35.82
N VAL A 53 -32.78 13.43 -35.74
CA VAL A 53 -31.83 12.42 -36.19
C VAL A 53 -31.16 11.87 -34.96
N GLY A 54 -31.34 10.56 -34.72
CA GLY A 54 -30.74 9.83 -33.58
C GLY A 54 -29.59 8.94 -34.05
N PHE A 55 -28.54 8.86 -33.25
CA PHE A 55 -27.52 7.84 -33.39
C PHE A 55 -27.25 7.22 -32.03
N ALA A 56 -26.91 5.93 -32.05
CA ALA A 56 -26.63 5.13 -30.85
C ALA A 56 -25.25 4.52 -30.99
N ILE A 57 -24.44 4.70 -29.95
CA ILE A 57 -23.08 4.13 -29.85
C ILE A 57 -23.14 3.06 -28.81
N ASP A 58 -22.73 1.83 -29.14
CA ASP A 58 -22.55 0.74 -28.16
C ASP A 58 -21.36 1.08 -27.26
N ILE A 59 -21.64 1.30 -25.99
CA ILE A 59 -20.63 1.62 -24.96
C ILE A 59 -20.48 0.50 -23.92
N SER A 60 -21.04 -0.69 -24.22
CA SER A 60 -21.07 -1.82 -23.28
C SER A 60 -19.65 -2.24 -22.85
N GLU A 61 -18.74 -2.41 -23.81
CA GLU A 61 -17.35 -2.80 -23.53
C GLU A 61 -16.61 -1.72 -22.74
N THR A 62 -16.79 -0.46 -23.11
CA THR A 62 -16.15 0.67 -22.41
C THR A 62 -16.61 0.76 -20.96
N GLU A 63 -17.91 0.56 -20.71
CA GLU A 63 -18.45 0.63 -19.34
C GLU A 63 -18.04 -0.59 -18.50
N LEU A 64 -17.98 -1.79 -19.10
CA LEU A 64 -17.44 -2.98 -18.43
C LEU A 64 -15.98 -2.80 -18.01
N LEU A 65 -15.14 -2.31 -18.92
CA LEU A 65 -13.73 -2.01 -18.62
C LEU A 65 -13.61 -0.94 -17.53
N ARG A 66 -14.48 0.05 -17.54
CA ARG A 66 -14.51 1.09 -16.50
C ARG A 66 -14.93 0.53 -15.14
N GLU A 67 -15.97 -0.31 -15.12
CA GLU A 67 -16.41 -0.98 -13.88
C GLU A 67 -15.33 -1.91 -13.31
N ASP A 68 -14.66 -2.68 -14.18
CA ASP A 68 -13.56 -3.55 -13.78
C ASP A 68 -12.38 -2.74 -13.23
N LEU A 69 -12.03 -1.64 -13.88
CA LEU A 69 -10.99 -0.72 -13.39
C LEU A 69 -11.35 -0.15 -12.01
N LEU A 70 -12.59 0.33 -11.83
CA LEU A 70 -13.05 0.87 -10.56
C LEU A 70 -13.05 -0.20 -9.47
N ARG A 71 -13.46 -1.43 -9.80
CA ARG A 71 -13.43 -2.58 -8.88
C ARG A 71 -12.01 -2.93 -8.46
N HIS A 72 -11.07 -2.96 -9.41
CA HIS A 72 -9.66 -3.19 -9.11
C HIS A 72 -9.07 -2.08 -8.23
N MET A 73 -9.39 -0.82 -8.51
CA MET A 73 -8.94 0.31 -7.69
C MET A 73 -9.52 0.25 -6.28
N SER A 74 -10.80 -0.10 -6.12
CA SER A 74 -11.43 -0.27 -4.80
C SER A 74 -10.77 -1.41 -4.03
N ALA A 75 -10.55 -2.57 -4.66
CA ALA A 75 -9.89 -3.70 -4.02
C ALA A 75 -8.45 -3.38 -3.57
N GLN A 76 -7.71 -2.59 -4.36
CA GLN A 76 -6.38 -2.11 -3.97
C GLN A 76 -6.44 -1.16 -2.78
N ASN A 77 -7.39 -0.24 -2.75
CA ASN A 77 -7.58 0.67 -1.63
C ASN A 77 -7.99 -0.09 -0.36
N ASP A 78 -8.94 -1.04 -0.47
CA ASP A 78 -9.37 -1.86 0.67
C ASP A 78 -8.21 -2.68 1.25
N PHE A 79 -7.32 -3.18 0.39
CA PHE A 79 -6.09 -3.87 0.83
C PHE A 79 -5.14 -2.93 1.56
N LEU A 80 -4.91 -1.73 1.05
CA LEU A 80 -4.07 -0.72 1.71
C LEU A 80 -4.66 -0.31 3.06
N GLU A 81 -5.98 -0.09 3.13
CA GLU A 81 -6.66 0.31 4.37
C GLU A 81 -6.72 -0.80 5.41
N SER A 82 -6.79 -2.07 4.99
CA SER A 82 -6.79 -3.22 5.91
C SER A 82 -5.40 -3.54 6.49
N SER A 83 -4.34 -2.96 5.92
CA SER A 83 -2.97 -3.19 6.39
C SER A 83 -2.71 -2.48 7.72
N ALA A 84 -2.14 -3.22 8.69
CA ALA A 84 -1.65 -2.64 9.94
C ALA A 84 -0.41 -1.75 9.74
N SER A 85 0.30 -1.90 8.62
CA SER A 85 1.45 -1.08 8.28
C SER A 85 1.00 0.25 7.67
N ALA A 86 1.64 1.33 8.08
CA ALA A 86 1.42 2.65 7.46
C ALA A 86 2.01 2.66 6.05
N MET A 87 1.21 3.04 5.05
CA MET A 87 1.62 3.01 3.65
C MET A 87 1.36 4.33 2.95
N ALA A 88 2.28 4.74 2.08
CA ALA A 88 2.12 5.90 1.22
C ALA A 88 2.77 5.65 -0.16
N ILE A 89 2.05 5.99 -1.22
CA ILE A 89 2.49 5.87 -2.61
C ILE A 89 2.75 7.26 -3.17
N TYR A 90 3.94 7.44 -3.72
CA TYR A 90 4.34 8.67 -4.40
C TYR A 90 4.56 8.40 -5.88
N GLY A 91 4.20 9.35 -6.73
CA GLY A 91 4.48 9.28 -8.15
C GLY A 91 5.95 9.60 -8.49
N ALA A 92 6.30 9.48 -9.77
CA ALA A 92 7.61 9.89 -10.29
C ALA A 92 7.88 11.40 -10.09
N ASP A 93 6.82 12.19 -9.95
CA ASP A 93 6.85 13.62 -9.59
C ASP A 93 7.08 13.87 -8.10
N MET A 94 7.37 12.82 -7.32
CA MET A 94 7.53 12.82 -5.86
C MET A 94 6.29 13.30 -5.10
N ARG A 95 5.13 13.44 -5.76
CA ARG A 95 3.89 13.85 -5.12
C ARG A 95 3.12 12.65 -4.59
N LEU A 96 2.49 12.84 -3.44
CA LEU A 96 1.63 11.84 -2.80
C LEU A 96 0.47 11.49 -3.74
N LYS A 97 0.28 10.21 -4.01
CA LYS A 97 -0.81 9.68 -4.86
C LYS A 97 -1.88 8.96 -4.05
N SER A 98 -1.44 8.18 -3.04
CA SER A 98 -2.33 7.42 -2.17
C SER A 98 -1.64 7.18 -0.82
N PHE A 99 -2.43 7.04 0.22
CA PHE A 99 -1.99 6.69 1.57
C PHE A 99 -3.12 5.97 2.29
N ASN A 100 -2.82 5.21 3.33
CA ASN A 100 -3.83 4.58 4.19
C ASN A 100 -3.98 5.33 5.53
N TYR A 101 -5.04 4.99 6.26
CA TYR A 101 -5.30 5.60 7.57
C TYR A 101 -4.18 5.34 8.58
N ALA A 102 -3.51 4.18 8.50
CA ALA A 102 -2.37 3.88 9.36
C ALA A 102 -1.22 4.89 9.17
N PHE A 103 -1.00 5.40 7.94
CA PHE A 103 -0.02 6.45 7.66
C PHE A 103 -0.39 7.77 8.35
N VAL A 104 -1.65 8.17 8.26
CA VAL A 104 -2.18 9.37 8.94
C VAL A 104 -1.98 9.27 10.44
N SER A 105 -2.39 8.12 11.02
CA SER A 105 -2.31 7.84 12.45
C SER A 105 -0.87 7.80 12.98
N LEU A 106 0.04 7.12 12.28
CA LEU A 106 1.45 6.99 12.66
C LEU A 106 2.12 8.35 12.75
N TRP A 107 1.96 9.16 11.71
CA TRP A 107 2.63 10.45 11.58
C TRP A 107 1.86 11.61 12.18
N LYS A 108 0.59 11.40 12.57
CA LYS A 108 -0.35 12.42 13.07
C LYS A 108 -0.43 13.60 12.11
N LEU A 109 -0.66 13.29 10.84
CA LEU A 109 -0.80 14.26 9.75
C LEU A 109 -2.29 14.59 9.55
N ASP A 110 -2.55 15.76 8.98
CA ASP A 110 -3.89 16.19 8.61
C ASP A 110 -4.24 15.62 7.22
N GLU A 111 -5.35 14.86 7.14
CA GLU A 111 -5.83 14.28 5.88
C GLU A 111 -6.15 15.36 4.85
N ILE A 112 -6.75 16.48 5.26
CA ILE A 112 -7.07 17.59 4.34
C ILE A 112 -5.79 18.14 3.70
N TRP A 113 -4.71 18.23 4.46
CA TRP A 113 -3.42 18.65 3.92
C TRP A 113 -2.82 17.58 3.01
N LEU A 114 -2.93 16.30 3.33
CA LEU A 114 -2.45 15.19 2.50
C LEU A 114 -3.20 15.12 1.15
N ASP A 115 -4.50 15.45 1.13
CA ASP A 115 -5.30 15.51 -0.09
C ASP A 115 -4.84 16.61 -1.07
N THR A 116 -4.09 17.60 -0.61
CA THR A 116 -3.42 18.57 -1.49
C THR A 116 -2.26 17.96 -2.29
N LYS A 117 -1.96 16.68 -2.07
CA LYS A 117 -0.89 15.90 -2.72
C LYS A 117 0.50 16.53 -2.53
N PRO A 118 0.92 16.76 -1.27
CA PRO A 118 2.24 17.31 -1.00
C PRO A 118 3.34 16.41 -1.58
N THR A 119 4.49 16.99 -1.83
CA THR A 119 5.67 16.24 -2.23
C THR A 119 6.28 15.49 -1.03
N TYR A 120 7.01 14.42 -1.30
CA TYR A 120 7.74 13.69 -0.26
C TYR A 120 8.69 14.60 0.54
N GLY A 121 9.31 15.58 -0.15
CA GLY A 121 10.17 16.56 0.50
C GLY A 121 9.44 17.49 1.47
N GLU A 122 8.20 17.91 1.16
CA GLU A 122 7.34 18.70 2.06
C GLU A 122 6.90 17.89 3.27
N ILE A 123 6.57 16.60 3.05
CA ILE A 123 6.23 15.69 4.16
C ILE A 123 7.42 15.52 5.10
N LEU A 124 8.64 15.29 4.58
CA LEU A 124 9.84 15.17 5.42
C LEU A 124 10.11 16.45 6.24
N GLU A 125 9.88 17.63 5.67
CA GLU A 125 10.04 18.90 6.40
C GLU A 125 9.02 19.02 7.54
N LEU A 126 7.74 18.73 7.27
CA LEU A 126 6.69 18.76 8.28
C LEU A 126 6.94 17.72 9.39
N LEU A 127 7.40 16.51 9.03
CA LEU A 127 7.74 15.48 10.01
C LEU A 127 8.93 15.89 10.88
N ARG A 128 9.92 16.59 10.31
CA ARG A 128 11.04 17.18 11.06
C ARG A 128 10.55 18.22 12.06
N GLU A 129 9.71 19.17 11.63
CA GLU A 129 9.14 20.20 12.49
C GLU A 129 8.37 19.58 13.67
N LYS A 130 7.63 18.51 13.40
CA LYS A 130 6.90 17.74 14.42
C LYS A 130 7.79 16.80 15.25
N ARG A 131 9.11 16.77 15.04
CA ARG A 131 10.06 15.84 15.69
C ARG A 131 9.65 14.37 15.56
N LYS A 132 9.20 13.99 14.37
CA LYS A 132 8.74 12.64 14.02
C LYS A 132 9.73 11.86 13.17
N LEU A 133 10.89 12.42 12.85
CA LEU A 133 11.97 11.74 12.14
C LEU A 133 13.12 11.42 13.10
N PRO A 134 13.99 10.44 12.73
CA PRO A 134 15.23 10.21 13.44
C PRO A 134 16.05 11.49 13.58
N GLU A 135 16.75 11.64 14.69
CA GLU A 135 17.67 12.76 14.88
C GLU A 135 18.82 12.66 13.86
N GLN A 136 19.00 13.71 13.09
CA GLN A 136 19.99 13.78 12.04
C GLN A 136 20.95 14.97 12.28
N ALA A 137 22.25 14.71 12.25
CA ALA A 137 23.27 15.77 12.34
C ALA A 137 23.13 16.78 11.17
N ASN A 138 22.71 16.30 10.00
CA ASN A 138 22.45 17.12 8.81
C ASN A 138 21.17 16.67 8.12
N PHE A 139 20.06 17.34 8.41
CA PHE A 139 18.78 17.03 7.80
C PHE A 139 18.75 17.26 6.28
N GLN A 140 19.45 18.26 5.76
CA GLN A 140 19.47 18.52 4.32
C GLN A 140 20.11 17.35 3.56
N LEU A 141 21.18 16.79 4.11
CA LEU A 141 21.82 15.61 3.55
C LEU A 141 20.90 14.40 3.59
N PHE A 142 20.24 14.17 4.73
CA PHE A 142 19.25 13.10 4.88
C PHE A 142 18.10 13.25 3.86
N LYS A 143 17.50 14.45 3.77
CA LYS A 143 16.45 14.76 2.79
C LYS A 143 16.91 14.48 1.37
N GLN A 144 18.12 14.91 0.99
CA GLN A 144 18.67 14.64 -0.33
C GLN A 144 18.85 13.14 -0.60
N GLN A 145 19.31 12.38 0.38
CA GLN A 145 19.44 10.92 0.26
C GLN A 145 18.08 10.25 0.05
N GLN A 146 17.07 10.67 0.80
CA GLN A 146 15.71 10.16 0.65
C GLN A 146 15.11 10.51 -0.72
N LEU A 147 15.31 11.74 -1.22
CA LEU A 147 14.83 12.14 -2.54
C LEU A 147 15.54 11.40 -3.68
N LYS A 148 16.81 11.04 -3.52
CA LYS A 148 17.56 10.24 -4.50
C LYS A 148 16.98 8.85 -4.73
N LEU A 149 16.20 8.31 -3.79
CA LEU A 149 15.52 7.03 -3.99
C LEU A 149 14.60 7.07 -5.21
N PHE A 150 13.94 8.20 -5.49
CA PHE A 150 13.02 8.32 -6.63
C PHE A 150 13.67 8.15 -8.00
N THR A 151 14.98 8.35 -8.09
CA THR A 151 15.75 8.24 -9.34
C THR A 151 16.70 7.04 -9.38
N GLY A 152 16.97 6.42 -8.23
CA GLY A 152 18.00 5.38 -8.11
C GLY A 152 17.54 4.06 -7.50
N LEU A 153 16.29 3.97 -7.01
CA LEU A 153 15.78 2.75 -6.40
C LEU A 153 15.35 1.75 -7.49
N ILE A 154 16.06 0.62 -7.60
CA ILE A 154 15.77 -0.46 -8.55
C ILE A 154 15.14 -1.65 -7.81
N GLU A 155 15.64 -1.97 -6.62
CA GLU A 155 15.17 -3.05 -5.78
C GLU A 155 14.60 -2.51 -4.46
N PRO A 156 13.74 -3.24 -3.77
CA PRO A 156 13.24 -2.83 -2.46
C PRO A 156 14.40 -2.56 -1.48
N ARG A 157 14.34 -1.42 -0.80
CA ARG A 157 15.30 -1.02 0.22
C ARG A 157 14.63 -0.97 1.58
N GLU A 158 15.30 -1.53 2.56
CA GLU A 158 14.88 -1.53 3.95
C GLU A 158 15.83 -0.69 4.80
N GLU A 159 15.27 0.09 5.73
CA GLU A 159 16.04 0.82 6.74
C GLU A 159 15.24 0.94 8.05
N PHE A 160 15.92 1.19 9.16
CA PHE A 160 15.28 1.38 10.46
C PHE A 160 15.35 2.84 10.88
N PHE A 161 14.20 3.40 11.22
CA PHE A 161 14.08 4.74 11.78
C PHE A 161 13.91 4.64 13.29
N TYR A 162 14.91 5.14 14.03
CA TYR A 162 14.87 5.28 15.49
C TYR A 162 14.30 6.65 15.82
N LEU A 163 13.04 6.68 16.27
CA LEU A 163 12.33 7.93 16.50
C LEU A 163 12.61 8.50 17.91
N PRO A 164 12.46 9.83 18.12
CA PRO A 164 12.67 10.47 19.40
C PRO A 164 11.74 9.99 20.53
N ASP A 165 10.58 9.44 20.18
CA ASP A 165 9.62 8.85 21.11
C ASP A 165 9.92 7.37 21.45
N SER A 166 11.15 6.92 21.21
CA SER A 166 11.65 5.56 21.43
C SER A 166 11.02 4.48 20.56
N LYS A 167 10.24 4.86 19.56
CA LYS A 167 9.73 3.91 18.57
C LYS A 167 10.81 3.56 17.55
N VAL A 168 10.74 2.32 17.08
CA VAL A 168 11.57 1.84 15.98
C VAL A 168 10.65 1.46 14.83
N LEU A 169 10.77 2.19 13.73
CA LEU A 169 10.04 1.87 12.51
C LEU A 169 10.95 1.14 11.53
N ARG A 170 10.46 0.04 11.01
CA ARG A 170 11.00 -0.60 9.82
C ARG A 170 10.40 0.08 8.61
N VAL A 171 11.23 0.71 7.80
CA VAL A 171 10.81 1.46 6.60
C VAL A 171 11.25 0.69 5.37
N ILE A 172 10.30 0.36 4.51
CA ILE A 172 10.55 -0.35 3.27
C ILE A 172 10.15 0.57 2.11
N ALA A 173 11.11 0.90 1.25
CA ALA A 173 10.87 1.62 0.02
C ALA A 173 10.86 0.64 -1.15
N ILE A 174 9.75 0.58 -1.90
CA ILE A 174 9.54 -0.35 -3.01
C ILE A 174 9.31 0.47 -4.29
N PRO A 175 10.07 0.21 -5.38
CA PRO A 175 9.82 0.88 -6.65
C PRO A 175 8.44 0.50 -7.19
N HIS A 176 7.66 1.49 -7.64
CA HIS A 176 6.31 1.29 -8.16
C HIS A 176 6.32 1.18 -9.69
N ALA A 177 5.52 0.28 -10.25
CA ALA A 177 5.52 -0.06 -11.68
C ALA A 177 5.21 1.13 -12.62
N LEU A 178 4.46 2.12 -12.16
CA LEU A 178 4.13 3.34 -12.91
C LEU A 178 5.13 4.49 -12.67
N GLY A 179 6.30 4.18 -12.14
CA GLY A 179 7.27 5.16 -11.62
C GLY A 179 6.88 5.65 -10.22
N GLY A 180 7.84 6.13 -9.46
CA GLY A 180 7.65 6.54 -8.07
C GLY A 180 7.93 5.41 -7.08
N ILE A 181 7.51 5.58 -5.82
CA ILE A 181 7.86 4.69 -4.71
C ILE A 181 6.65 4.46 -3.82
N LEU A 182 6.47 3.20 -3.39
CA LEU A 182 5.66 2.83 -2.24
C LEU A 182 6.57 2.81 -1.00
N PHE A 183 6.23 3.58 0.01
CA PHE A 183 6.82 3.47 1.35
C PHE A 183 5.85 2.72 2.26
N ALA A 184 6.37 1.70 2.96
CA ALA A 184 5.69 1.01 4.04
C ALA A 184 6.46 1.24 5.34
N TYR A 185 5.74 1.56 6.42
CA TYR A 185 6.28 1.82 7.75
C TYR A 185 5.63 0.86 8.73
N GLU A 186 6.43 0.04 9.37
CA GLU A 186 6.01 -0.95 10.36
C GLU A 186 6.60 -0.58 11.73
N ASP A 187 5.77 -0.46 12.77
CA ASP A 187 6.26 -0.28 14.14
C ASP A 187 6.74 -1.65 14.66
N VAL A 188 8.04 -1.78 14.80
CA VAL A 188 8.71 -3.02 15.26
C VAL A 188 9.28 -2.89 16.67
N THR A 189 8.87 -1.86 17.41
CA THR A 189 9.40 -1.53 18.74
C THR A 189 9.28 -2.71 19.70
N ASP A 190 8.07 -3.24 19.86
CA ASP A 190 7.81 -4.35 20.81
C ASP A 190 8.50 -5.64 20.38
N ARG A 191 8.53 -5.92 19.08
CA ARG A 191 9.22 -7.11 18.54
C ARG A 191 10.72 -7.06 18.84
N LEU A 192 11.37 -5.94 18.56
CA LEU A 192 12.81 -5.79 18.84
C LEU A 192 13.12 -5.76 20.33
N ALA A 193 12.23 -5.18 21.16
CA ALA A 193 12.37 -5.20 22.61
C ALA A 193 12.29 -6.63 23.14
N LEU A 194 11.34 -7.44 22.66
CA LEU A 194 11.19 -8.84 23.02
C LEU A 194 12.41 -9.68 22.60
N GLU A 195 12.89 -9.51 21.37
CA GLU A 195 14.09 -10.18 20.86
C GLU A 195 15.32 -9.86 21.72
N ARG A 196 15.51 -8.59 22.09
CA ARG A 196 16.61 -8.15 22.96
C ARG A 196 16.48 -8.78 24.35
N SER A 197 15.29 -8.77 24.94
CA SER A 197 15.03 -9.37 26.25
C SER A 197 15.31 -10.86 26.23
N TYR A 198 14.86 -11.57 25.19
CA TYR A 198 15.10 -13.00 25.01
C TYR A 198 16.60 -13.31 24.89
N ASN A 199 17.31 -12.57 24.03
CA ASN A 199 18.75 -12.75 23.84
C ASN A 199 19.53 -12.43 25.12
N THR A 200 19.12 -11.39 25.86
CA THR A 200 19.74 -11.06 27.16
C THR A 200 19.50 -12.18 28.18
N MET A 201 18.27 -12.73 28.23
CA MET A 201 17.97 -13.84 29.16
C MET A 201 18.81 -15.10 28.85
N ILE A 202 18.95 -15.45 27.55
CA ILE A 202 19.81 -16.57 27.14
C ILE A 202 21.26 -16.31 27.54
N ALA A 203 21.77 -15.09 27.29
CA ALA A 203 23.16 -14.76 27.67
C ALA A 203 23.40 -14.87 29.18
N VAL A 204 22.49 -14.35 30.02
CA VAL A 204 22.56 -14.45 31.47
C VAL A 204 22.47 -15.90 31.94
N GLN A 205 21.57 -16.71 31.36
CA GLN A 205 21.47 -18.14 31.69
C GLN A 205 22.74 -18.87 31.32
N ARG A 206 23.34 -18.61 30.16
CA ARG A 206 24.60 -19.24 29.76
C ARG A 206 25.75 -18.83 30.68
N GLU A 207 25.91 -17.54 30.98
CA GLU A 207 26.92 -17.03 31.89
C GLU A 207 26.77 -17.64 33.31
N THR A 208 25.53 -17.80 33.78
CA THR A 208 25.24 -18.43 35.06
C THR A 208 25.70 -19.88 35.07
N LEU A 209 25.39 -20.65 34.03
CA LEU A 209 25.81 -22.04 33.88
C LEU A 209 27.33 -22.17 33.77
N ASP A 210 27.96 -21.28 33.00
CA ASP A 210 29.41 -21.31 32.75
C ASP A 210 30.24 -21.00 34.02
N ASN A 211 29.67 -20.22 34.97
CA ASN A 211 30.31 -19.89 36.24
C ASN A 211 30.05 -20.92 37.36
N LEU A 212 29.25 -21.96 37.12
CA LEU A 212 29.08 -23.04 38.10
C LEU A 212 30.31 -23.95 38.12
N GLN A 213 30.69 -24.39 39.35
CA GLN A 213 31.81 -25.34 39.54
C GLN A 213 31.40 -26.79 39.30
N GLU A 214 30.09 -27.06 39.33
CA GLU A 214 29.53 -28.36 39.03
C GLU A 214 29.42 -28.57 37.54
N GLY A 215 29.85 -29.72 37.05
CA GLY A 215 29.69 -30.12 35.66
C GLY A 215 28.23 -30.37 35.30
N ILE A 216 27.64 -29.56 34.42
CA ILE A 216 26.26 -29.68 33.97
C ILE A 216 26.25 -30.14 32.52
N ALA A 217 25.41 -31.16 32.22
CA ALA A 217 25.11 -31.62 30.89
C ALA A 217 23.62 -31.95 30.76
N VAL A 218 22.97 -31.47 29.72
CA VAL A 218 21.56 -31.73 29.40
C VAL A 218 21.48 -32.51 28.09
N PHE A 219 20.83 -33.66 28.14
CA PHE A 219 20.61 -34.49 26.96
C PHE A 219 19.17 -34.40 26.51
N GLY A 220 18.95 -34.35 25.19
CA GLY A 220 17.62 -34.42 24.61
C GLY A 220 17.01 -35.82 24.69
N GLY A 221 15.72 -35.96 24.38
CA GLY A 221 15.04 -37.26 24.32
C GLY A 221 15.61 -38.21 23.24
N ASP A 222 16.42 -37.69 22.34
CA ASP A 222 17.18 -38.42 21.32
C ASP A 222 18.54 -38.89 21.79
N GLY A 223 18.87 -38.65 23.10
CA GLY A 223 20.16 -39.00 23.71
C GLY A 223 21.31 -38.08 23.28
N ARG A 224 21.06 -37.00 22.51
CA ARG A 224 22.09 -36.05 22.10
C ARG A 224 22.29 -34.97 23.16
N LEU A 225 23.56 -34.57 23.35
CA LEU A 225 23.91 -33.44 24.18
C LEU A 225 23.30 -32.15 23.60
N LYS A 226 22.59 -31.38 24.40
CA LYS A 226 21.91 -30.14 24.00
C LYS A 226 22.50 -28.92 24.69
N LEU A 227 23.05 -29.10 25.89
CA LEU A 227 23.65 -28.02 26.65
C LEU A 227 24.69 -28.61 27.59
N TRP A 228 25.78 -27.92 27.77
CA TRP A 228 26.83 -28.26 28.70
C TRP A 228 27.53 -26.98 29.18
N ASN A 229 28.23 -27.07 30.30
CA ASN A 229 29.05 -25.98 30.81
C ASN A 229 30.54 -26.35 30.82
N PRO A 230 31.47 -25.37 30.91
CA PRO A 230 32.91 -25.62 30.93
C PRO A 230 33.35 -26.62 32.01
N ALA A 231 32.78 -26.55 33.23
CA ALA A 231 33.07 -27.49 34.30
C ALA A 231 32.76 -28.96 33.95
N PHE A 232 31.75 -29.21 33.11
CA PHE A 232 31.47 -30.56 32.61
C PHE A 232 32.57 -31.03 31.65
N ALA A 233 33.01 -30.18 30.73
CA ALA A 233 34.09 -30.53 29.81
C ALA A 233 35.41 -30.79 30.56
N ASP A 234 35.74 -29.95 31.52
CA ASP A 234 36.94 -30.11 32.37
C ASP A 234 36.90 -31.38 33.20
N LEU A 235 35.74 -31.67 33.83
CA LEU A 235 35.57 -32.88 34.71
C LEU A 235 35.78 -34.17 33.92
N TRP A 236 35.37 -34.22 32.68
CA TRP A 236 35.45 -35.40 31.83
C TRP A 236 36.63 -35.36 30.85
N ALA A 237 37.49 -34.32 30.93
CA ALA A 237 38.60 -34.06 30.02
C ALA A 237 38.18 -34.12 28.51
N LEU A 238 37.04 -33.55 28.21
CA LEU A 238 36.49 -33.50 26.85
C LEU A 238 36.97 -32.23 26.14
N ASN A 239 37.17 -32.33 24.82
CA ASN A 239 37.48 -31.16 24.04
C ASN A 239 36.15 -30.41 23.70
N PRO A 240 36.00 -29.11 24.02
CA PRO A 240 34.81 -28.33 23.71
C PRO A 240 34.38 -28.41 22.24
N GLU A 241 35.35 -28.50 21.30
CA GLU A 241 35.09 -28.62 19.86
C GLU A 241 34.38 -29.93 19.45
N ASP A 242 34.46 -30.97 20.31
CA ASP A 242 33.83 -32.28 20.08
C ASP A 242 32.41 -32.36 20.66
N LEU A 243 31.98 -31.32 21.42
CA LEU A 243 30.71 -31.27 22.16
C LEU A 243 29.63 -30.39 21.45
N ASP A 244 29.99 -29.59 20.46
CA ASP A 244 29.11 -28.68 19.71
C ASP A 244 28.35 -29.33 18.51
#